data_ead9fd2200aa0b8e42a19b3740328781
#
_entry.id   ead9fd2200aa0b8e42a19b3740328781
#
_cell.length_a   1.000
_cell.length_b   1.000
_cell.length_c   1.000
_cell.angle_alpha   90.00
_cell.angle_beta   90.00
_cell.angle_gamma   90.00
#
_symmetry.space_group_name_H-M   'P 1'
#
loop_
_entity.id
_entity.type
_entity.pdbx_description
1 polymer ?
#
loop_
_entity_poly.entity_id
_entity_poly.type
_entity_poly.pdbx_seq_one_letter_code
_entity_poly.pdbx_strand_id
1 'polypeptide(L)'
;MSPKFKILPVQSNRRLGSYYEITFKDRQICELAGCGNFLMIGLKALDPYLSRPFSFLELDEETFSVLVKVKGKGTKLLSEVKRGDELKILGPLGKTFCPPEEGVLIAGGIGIAPVCYQSKYMKRGVLFYGSKNKKDSILIQKFKKKDFKLRFISEDEGGFVTDLVKEYTEELKDRQVFICGPIEMIRSVKSVLNDKEIEKAYVYMEKRMGCGLGGCKSCAVKTLQGYKLICTEGPVFPLKEVDLD
;
A
#
# COMPACT_ATOMS: atom_id res chain seq x y z
N MET A 1 2.83 -21.10 0.68
CA MET A 1 1.86 -21.29 1.80
C MET A 1 0.46 -20.93 1.33
N SER A 2 -0.58 -21.66 1.78
CA SER A 2 -1.97 -21.37 1.37
C SER A 2 -2.53 -20.18 2.15
N PRO A 3 -3.22 -19.23 1.50
CA PRO A 3 -3.92 -18.15 2.16
C PRO A 3 -4.94 -18.69 3.17
N LYS A 4 -5.12 -17.99 4.28
CA LYS A 4 -6.08 -18.36 5.32
C LYS A 4 -7.33 -17.51 5.22
N PHE A 5 -8.49 -18.17 5.26
CA PHE A 5 -9.77 -17.49 5.45
C PHE A 5 -10.12 -17.51 6.95
N LYS A 6 -10.39 -16.35 7.51
CA LYS A 6 -10.72 -16.17 8.92
C LYS A 6 -11.84 -15.15 9.10
N ILE A 7 -12.54 -15.26 10.21
CA ILE A 7 -13.43 -14.21 10.72
C ILE A 7 -12.74 -13.67 11.97
N LEU A 8 -12.37 -12.38 11.94
CA LEU A 8 -11.61 -11.76 13.02
C LEU A 8 -12.38 -10.58 13.60
N PRO A 9 -12.38 -10.44 14.94
CA PRO A 9 -12.92 -9.26 15.60
C PRO A 9 -11.99 -8.07 15.43
N VAL A 10 -12.57 -6.90 15.16
CA VAL A 10 -11.88 -5.61 15.16
C VAL A 10 -11.38 -5.30 16.57
N GLN A 11 -10.09 -5.02 16.72
CA GLN A 11 -9.50 -4.58 17.98
C GLN A 11 -9.65 -3.09 18.20
N SER A 12 -9.47 -2.30 17.14
CA SER A 12 -9.69 -0.86 17.17
C SER A 12 -10.00 -0.34 15.78
N ASN A 13 -10.72 0.79 15.71
CA ASN A 13 -10.90 1.59 14.52
C ASN A 13 -10.65 3.04 14.88
N ARG A 14 -9.59 3.63 14.34
CA ARG A 14 -9.14 4.98 14.69
C ARG A 14 -9.05 5.86 13.44
N ARG A 15 -9.62 7.06 13.51
CA ARG A 15 -9.49 8.04 12.45
C ARG A 15 -8.09 8.68 12.45
N LEU A 16 -7.45 8.71 11.28
CA LEU A 16 -6.16 9.33 11.02
C LEU A 16 -6.28 10.26 9.80
N GLY A 17 -6.43 11.56 10.04
CA GLY A 17 -6.67 12.52 8.96
C GLY A 17 -7.93 12.20 8.16
N SER A 18 -7.76 11.87 6.88
CA SER A 18 -8.83 11.47 5.95
C SER A 18 -9.09 9.96 5.93
N TYR A 19 -8.40 9.19 6.74
CA TYR A 19 -8.38 7.72 6.72
C TYR A 19 -8.85 7.13 8.04
N TYR A 20 -9.05 5.80 8.04
CA TYR A 20 -9.35 4.99 9.22
C TYR A 20 -8.35 3.86 9.31
N GLU A 21 -7.70 3.73 10.45
CA GLU A 21 -6.83 2.60 10.76
C GLU A 21 -7.64 1.55 11.52
N ILE A 22 -7.78 0.37 10.92
CA ILE A 22 -8.46 -0.77 11.55
C ILE A 22 -7.41 -1.79 11.95
N THR A 23 -7.39 -2.16 13.23
CA THR A 23 -6.44 -3.11 13.81
C THR A 23 -7.12 -4.43 14.12
N PHE A 24 -6.41 -5.51 13.87
CA PHE A 24 -6.79 -6.90 14.15
C PHE A 24 -5.71 -7.59 14.97
N LYS A 25 -6.09 -8.68 15.65
CA LYS A 25 -5.14 -9.57 16.33
C LYS A 25 -5.24 -10.96 15.73
N ASP A 26 -4.14 -11.44 15.16
CA ASP A 26 -3.99 -12.81 14.68
C ASP A 26 -2.52 -13.14 14.42
N ARG A 27 -1.90 -13.88 15.33
CA ARG A 27 -0.49 -14.26 15.27
C ARG A 27 -0.13 -15.02 13.98
N GLN A 28 -1.01 -15.92 13.51
CA GLN A 28 -0.72 -16.72 12.31
C GLN A 28 -0.63 -15.86 11.05
N ILE A 29 -1.50 -14.84 10.88
CA ILE A 29 -1.40 -13.89 9.77
C ILE A 29 -0.09 -13.10 9.89
N CYS A 30 0.28 -12.68 11.12
CA CYS A 30 1.49 -11.91 11.36
C CYS A 30 2.76 -12.71 11.03
N GLU A 31 2.82 -13.98 11.42
CA GLU A 31 3.96 -14.89 11.11
C GLU A 31 4.10 -15.20 9.62
N LEU A 32 2.99 -15.24 8.88
CA LEU A 32 2.97 -15.59 7.46
C LEU A 32 3.19 -14.37 6.54
N ALA A 33 2.91 -13.16 7.01
CA ALA A 33 2.94 -11.96 6.19
C ALA A 33 4.38 -11.45 6.02
N GLY A 34 4.72 -11.11 4.77
CA GLY A 34 5.97 -10.48 4.40
C GLY A 34 5.74 -9.21 3.59
N CYS A 35 6.83 -8.49 3.30
CA CYS A 35 6.79 -7.26 2.51
C CYS A 35 6.14 -7.52 1.14
N GLY A 36 5.20 -6.68 0.74
CA GLY A 36 4.40 -6.81 -0.48
C GLY A 36 3.07 -7.53 -0.29
N ASN A 37 2.87 -8.28 0.81
CA ASN A 37 1.59 -8.92 1.05
C ASN A 37 0.46 -7.92 1.36
N PHE A 38 -0.76 -8.37 1.10
CA PHE A 38 -2.00 -7.66 1.37
C PHE A 38 -3.10 -8.64 1.82
N LEU A 39 -4.25 -8.11 2.18
CA LEU A 39 -5.42 -8.87 2.65
C LEU A 39 -6.64 -8.52 1.81
N MET A 40 -7.55 -9.48 1.62
CA MET A 40 -8.92 -9.21 1.20
C MET A 40 -9.79 -9.12 2.44
N ILE A 41 -10.45 -7.98 2.65
CA ILE A 41 -11.34 -7.73 3.79
C ILE A 41 -12.77 -7.57 3.31
N GLY A 42 -13.67 -8.33 3.90
CA GLY A 42 -15.09 -8.33 3.61
C GLY A 42 -15.94 -8.14 4.86
N LEU A 43 -17.13 -7.57 4.66
CA LEU A 43 -18.16 -7.49 5.67
C LEU A 43 -18.89 -8.84 5.81
N LYS A 44 -19.47 -9.13 6.98
CA LYS A 44 -20.36 -10.30 7.14
C LYS A 44 -21.65 -10.16 6.34
N ALA A 45 -22.14 -8.95 6.15
CA ALA A 45 -23.32 -8.65 5.34
C ALA A 45 -23.14 -9.07 3.88
N LEU A 46 -24.23 -9.44 3.22
CA LEU A 46 -24.24 -9.83 1.80
C LEU A 46 -24.09 -8.63 0.86
N ASP A 47 -24.34 -7.41 1.33
CA ASP A 47 -24.24 -6.19 0.54
C ASP A 47 -23.36 -5.13 1.25
N PRO A 48 -22.19 -4.83 0.75
CA PRO A 48 -21.60 -5.31 -0.52
C PRO A 48 -20.93 -6.69 -0.39
N TYR A 49 -21.19 -7.57 -1.33
CA TYR A 49 -20.78 -8.98 -1.30
C TYR A 49 -19.26 -9.20 -1.40
N LEU A 50 -18.60 -8.50 -2.36
CA LEU A 50 -17.17 -8.71 -2.62
C LEU A 50 -16.30 -8.12 -1.50
N SER A 51 -15.25 -8.83 -1.13
CA SER A 51 -14.15 -8.31 -0.30
C SER A 51 -13.31 -7.28 -1.07
N ARG A 52 -12.52 -6.48 -0.36
CA ARG A 52 -11.66 -5.44 -0.92
C ARG A 52 -10.22 -5.68 -0.52
N PRO A 53 -9.25 -5.43 -1.42
CA PRO A 53 -7.84 -5.53 -1.09
C PRO A 53 -7.41 -4.36 -0.19
N PHE A 54 -6.62 -4.69 0.84
CA PHE A 54 -5.97 -3.73 1.72
C PHE A 54 -4.55 -4.18 2.00
N SER A 55 -3.58 -3.31 1.77
CA SER A 55 -2.21 -3.51 2.20
C SER A 55 -2.10 -3.41 3.72
N PHE A 56 -1.14 -4.10 4.30
CA PHE A 56 -0.77 -3.85 5.68
C PHE A 56 -0.26 -2.40 5.81
N LEU A 57 -0.63 -1.75 6.92
CA LEU A 57 -0.05 -0.47 7.36
C LEU A 57 1.05 -0.74 8.39
N GLU A 58 0.71 -1.45 9.42
CA GLU A 58 1.61 -1.92 10.47
C GLU A 58 1.35 -3.40 10.76
N LEU A 59 2.39 -4.07 11.22
CA LEU A 59 2.32 -5.45 11.66
C LEU A 59 3.38 -5.68 12.73
N ASP A 60 3.01 -6.35 13.80
CA ASP A 60 3.92 -6.85 14.83
C ASP A 60 3.78 -8.38 15.00
N GLU A 61 4.14 -8.94 16.15
CA GLU A 61 4.10 -10.39 16.39
C GLU A 61 2.68 -10.96 16.45
N GLU A 62 1.71 -10.16 16.90
CA GLU A 62 0.34 -10.63 17.13
C GLU A 62 -0.73 -9.76 16.48
N THR A 63 -0.41 -8.50 16.14
CA THR A 63 -1.38 -7.54 15.61
C THR A 63 -0.96 -6.98 14.27
N PHE A 64 -1.94 -6.67 13.46
CA PHE A 64 -1.74 -5.96 12.20
C PHE A 64 -2.82 -4.91 12.00
N SER A 65 -2.50 -3.87 11.24
CA SER A 65 -3.46 -2.85 10.86
C SER A 65 -3.49 -2.62 9.36
N VAL A 66 -4.63 -2.13 8.89
CA VAL A 66 -4.86 -1.68 7.52
C VAL A 66 -5.38 -0.25 7.52
N LEU A 67 -5.13 0.47 6.41
CA LEU A 67 -5.61 1.83 6.23
C LEU A 67 -6.81 1.83 5.27
N VAL A 68 -7.92 2.45 5.67
CA VAL A 68 -9.16 2.54 4.90
C VAL A 68 -9.43 3.99 4.51
N LYS A 69 -9.63 4.24 3.20
CA LYS A 69 -10.15 5.49 2.66
C LYS A 69 -11.58 5.28 2.19
N VAL A 70 -12.50 6.12 2.64
CA VAL A 70 -13.90 6.05 2.18
C VAL A 70 -13.97 6.48 0.72
N LYS A 71 -14.33 5.53 -0.17
CA LYS A 71 -14.55 5.75 -1.61
C LYS A 71 -15.93 5.30 -2.10
N GLY A 72 -16.62 4.48 -1.31
CA GLY A 72 -17.94 3.94 -1.67
C GLY A 72 -18.54 3.14 -0.52
N LYS A 73 -19.70 2.50 -0.76
CA LYS A 73 -20.51 1.82 0.26
C LYS A 73 -19.69 0.92 1.19
N GLY A 74 -18.89 0.00 0.64
CA GLY A 74 -18.15 -0.96 1.46
C GLY A 74 -17.08 -0.32 2.33
N THR A 75 -16.33 0.66 1.82
CA THR A 75 -15.33 1.38 2.62
C THR A 75 -15.96 2.34 3.62
N LYS A 76 -17.19 2.86 3.33
CA LYS A 76 -17.97 3.60 4.31
C LYS A 76 -18.35 2.70 5.49
N LEU A 77 -18.92 1.52 5.23
CA LEU A 77 -19.25 0.56 6.28
C LEU A 77 -18.02 0.12 7.07
N LEU A 78 -16.88 -0.13 6.41
CA LEU A 78 -15.61 -0.42 7.10
C LEU A 78 -15.14 0.73 7.99
N SER A 79 -15.37 1.98 7.61
CA SER A 79 -15.02 3.13 8.45
C SER A 79 -15.88 3.27 9.71
N GLU A 80 -17.02 2.61 9.76
CA GLU A 80 -18.00 2.67 10.85
C GLU A 80 -17.93 1.46 11.81
N VAL A 81 -17.10 0.44 11.49
CA VAL A 81 -16.95 -0.73 12.36
C VAL A 81 -16.38 -0.35 13.73
N LYS A 82 -16.85 -1.06 14.76
CA LYS A 82 -16.46 -0.85 16.15
C LYS A 82 -15.62 -2.02 16.65
N ARG A 83 -14.96 -1.83 17.78
CA ARG A 83 -14.29 -2.93 18.50
C ARG A 83 -15.29 -4.06 18.77
N GLY A 84 -14.89 -5.28 18.43
CA GLY A 84 -15.71 -6.49 18.56
C GLY A 84 -16.51 -6.85 17.30
N ASP A 85 -16.73 -5.92 16.36
CA ASP A 85 -17.35 -6.26 15.07
C ASP A 85 -16.45 -7.24 14.31
N GLU A 86 -17.07 -8.24 13.67
CA GLU A 86 -16.34 -9.29 12.98
C GLU A 86 -16.31 -9.07 11.47
N LEU A 87 -15.10 -9.16 10.91
CA LEU A 87 -14.84 -9.03 9.48
C LEU A 87 -14.27 -10.33 8.88
N LYS A 88 -14.59 -10.57 7.63
CA LYS A 88 -14.00 -11.66 6.83
C LYS A 88 -12.62 -11.23 6.37
N ILE A 89 -11.60 -12.01 6.68
CA ILE A 89 -10.20 -11.76 6.28
C ILE A 89 -9.71 -12.95 5.46
N LEU A 90 -9.17 -12.69 4.29
CA LEU A 90 -8.47 -13.68 3.46
C LEU A 90 -7.05 -13.18 3.22
N GLY A 91 -6.06 -13.96 3.63
CA GLY A 91 -4.66 -13.63 3.42
C GLY A 91 -3.70 -14.33 4.38
N PRO A 92 -2.41 -13.93 4.37
CA PRO A 92 -1.82 -12.92 3.46
C PRO A 92 -1.80 -13.38 2.00
N LEU A 93 -1.93 -12.43 1.08
CA LEU A 93 -2.02 -12.63 -0.36
C LEU A 93 -0.88 -11.87 -1.08
N GLY A 94 -0.65 -12.21 -2.34
CA GLY A 94 0.41 -11.60 -3.14
C GLY A 94 1.77 -12.23 -2.90
N LYS A 95 2.71 -11.85 -3.74
CA LYS A 95 4.10 -12.31 -3.67
C LYS A 95 4.90 -11.41 -2.75
N THR A 96 5.67 -12.01 -1.86
CA THR A 96 6.62 -11.28 -1.01
C THR A 96 7.89 -10.92 -1.77
N PHE A 97 8.56 -9.86 -1.34
CA PHE A 97 9.90 -9.51 -1.79
C PHE A 97 10.75 -9.02 -0.61
N CYS A 98 12.07 -9.00 -0.80
CA CYS A 98 12.99 -8.45 0.18
C CYS A 98 13.38 -7.04 -0.26
N PRO A 99 12.94 -5.98 0.42
CA PRO A 99 13.38 -4.63 0.12
C PRO A 99 14.85 -4.44 0.51
N PRO A 100 15.56 -3.48 -0.11
CA PRO A 100 16.92 -3.15 0.28
C PRO A 100 16.96 -2.52 1.67
N GLU A 101 18.13 -2.53 2.31
CA GLU A 101 18.33 -1.85 3.59
C GLU A 101 18.16 -0.32 3.48
N GLU A 102 18.45 0.24 2.31
CA GLU A 102 18.31 1.66 2.00
C GLU A 102 17.59 1.86 0.66
N GLY A 103 16.69 2.84 0.57
CA GLY A 103 15.94 3.14 -0.65
C GLY A 103 15.06 4.37 -0.53
N VAL A 104 14.35 4.64 -1.61
CA VAL A 104 13.42 5.76 -1.71
C VAL A 104 11.99 5.23 -1.80
N LEU A 105 11.11 5.76 -0.98
CA LEU A 105 9.69 5.46 -0.95
C LEU A 105 8.92 6.68 -1.44
N ILE A 106 8.11 6.52 -2.48
CA ILE A 106 7.24 7.57 -3.03
C ILE A 106 5.79 7.13 -2.86
N ALA A 107 5.03 7.86 -2.06
CA ALA A 107 3.67 7.50 -1.72
C ALA A 107 2.67 8.59 -2.07
N GLY A 108 1.54 8.21 -2.65
CA GLY A 108 0.39 9.09 -2.89
C GLY A 108 -0.86 8.65 -2.15
N GLY A 109 -1.39 9.51 -1.30
CA GLY A 109 -2.62 9.24 -0.57
C GLY A 109 -2.56 7.95 0.25
N ILE A 110 -3.48 7.00 -0.02
CA ILE A 110 -3.54 5.72 0.70
C ILE A 110 -2.34 4.80 0.40
N GLY A 111 -1.60 5.05 -0.68
CA GLY A 111 -0.37 4.31 -1.02
C GLY A 111 0.72 4.40 0.04
N ILE A 112 0.57 5.27 1.03
CA ILE A 112 1.46 5.30 2.20
C ILE A 112 1.40 4.00 3.02
N ALA A 113 0.28 3.24 3.01
CA ALA A 113 0.13 2.03 3.81
C ALA A 113 1.18 0.95 3.46
N PRO A 114 1.29 0.45 2.20
CA PRO A 114 2.27 -0.58 1.88
C PRO A 114 3.71 -0.09 2.02
N VAL A 115 4.01 1.17 1.74
CA VAL A 115 5.38 1.70 1.92
C VAL A 115 5.74 1.88 3.40
N CYS A 116 4.76 2.19 4.26
CA CYS A 116 4.97 2.18 5.70
C CYS A 116 5.31 0.77 6.19
N TYR A 117 4.56 -0.24 5.75
CA TYR A 117 4.86 -1.63 6.07
C TYR A 117 6.22 -2.06 5.52
N GLN A 118 6.55 -1.73 4.26
CA GLN A 118 7.85 -2.00 3.65
C GLN A 118 9.00 -1.40 4.48
N SER A 119 8.83 -0.17 4.99
CA SER A 119 9.87 0.51 5.76
C SER A 119 10.30 -0.24 7.03
N LYS A 120 9.51 -1.22 7.54
CA LYS A 120 9.92 -2.09 8.65
C LYS A 120 11.14 -2.97 8.32
N TYR A 121 11.28 -3.31 7.06
CA TYR A 121 12.36 -4.17 6.54
C TYR A 121 13.57 -3.36 6.08
N MET A 122 13.51 -2.03 6.18
CA MET A 122 14.57 -1.11 5.76
C MET A 122 15.23 -0.47 6.99
N LYS A 123 16.55 -0.23 6.93
CA LYS A 123 17.28 0.46 8.00
C LYS A 123 17.11 1.97 7.91
N ARG A 124 17.21 2.52 6.68
CA ARG A 124 17.13 3.97 6.42
C ARG A 124 16.58 4.25 5.03
N GLY A 125 16.20 5.49 4.76
CA GLY A 125 15.72 5.89 3.45
C GLY A 125 15.16 7.30 3.38
N VAL A 126 14.48 7.57 2.27
CA VAL A 126 13.75 8.82 2.07
C VAL A 126 12.30 8.48 1.77
N LEU A 127 11.37 9.18 2.42
CA LEU A 127 9.95 9.13 2.08
C LEU A 127 9.54 10.46 1.44
N PHE A 128 9.03 10.39 0.22
CA PHE A 128 8.23 11.45 -0.41
C PHE A 128 6.77 11.08 -0.29
N TYR A 129 5.99 11.88 0.44
CA TYR A 129 4.56 11.62 0.63
C TYR A 129 3.72 12.80 0.16
N GLY A 130 2.83 12.52 -0.79
CA GLY A 130 1.82 13.47 -1.28
C GLY A 130 0.41 13.06 -0.86
N SER A 131 -0.41 14.01 -0.42
CA SER A 131 -1.82 13.78 -0.10
C SER A 131 -2.72 14.90 -0.62
N LYS A 132 -4.03 14.66 -0.59
CA LYS A 132 -4.99 15.74 -0.92
C LYS A 132 -5.10 16.79 0.17
N ASN A 133 -4.90 16.40 1.43
CA ASN A 133 -5.15 17.27 2.58
C ASN A 133 -3.93 17.30 3.50
N LYS A 134 -3.57 18.46 3.99
CA LYS A 134 -2.51 18.66 4.98
C LYS A 134 -2.68 17.81 6.25
N LYS A 135 -3.92 17.62 6.71
CA LYS A 135 -4.19 16.77 7.89
C LYS A 135 -3.72 15.33 7.77
N ASP A 136 -3.46 14.85 6.54
CA ASP A 136 -2.98 13.50 6.29
C ASP A 136 -1.48 13.34 6.59
N SER A 137 -0.77 14.46 6.86
CA SER A 137 0.61 14.47 7.37
C SER A 137 0.77 13.67 8.67
N ILE A 138 -0.31 13.45 9.42
CA ILE A 138 -0.31 12.60 10.62
C ILE A 138 0.23 11.18 10.33
N LEU A 139 0.07 10.66 9.09
CA LEU A 139 0.56 9.35 8.70
C LEU A 139 2.10 9.26 8.64
N ILE A 140 2.79 10.39 8.47
CA ILE A 140 4.26 10.45 8.51
C ILE A 140 4.79 10.03 9.87
N GLN A 141 4.01 10.21 10.94
CA GLN A 141 4.41 9.83 12.30
C GLN A 141 4.69 8.32 12.43
N LYS A 142 4.14 7.49 11.53
CA LYS A 142 4.42 6.06 11.45
C LYS A 142 5.89 5.76 11.09
N PHE A 143 6.61 6.72 10.53
CA PHE A 143 8.03 6.61 10.15
C PHE A 143 8.99 7.23 11.18
N LYS A 144 8.52 7.96 12.20
CA LYS A 144 9.38 8.72 13.15
C LYS A 144 10.37 7.88 13.94
N LYS A 145 10.17 6.57 14.06
CA LYS A 145 11.07 5.68 14.80
C LYS A 145 12.21 5.10 13.95
N LYS A 146 12.38 5.60 12.72
CA LYS A 146 13.31 5.05 11.73
C LYS A 146 14.20 6.16 11.19
N ASP A 147 15.38 5.79 10.72
CA ASP A 147 16.30 6.71 10.04
C ASP A 147 15.80 7.02 8.61
N PHE A 148 14.68 7.73 8.53
CA PHE A 148 14.06 8.18 7.29
C PHE A 148 14.03 9.70 7.22
N LYS A 149 14.53 10.25 6.11
CA LYS A 149 14.24 11.63 5.74
C LYS A 149 12.81 11.72 5.24
N LEU A 150 11.99 12.55 5.86
CA LEU A 150 10.56 12.65 5.58
C LEU A 150 10.25 13.95 4.85
N ARG A 151 9.64 13.86 3.67
CA ARG A 151 9.19 14.96 2.83
C ARG A 151 7.70 14.83 2.60
N PHE A 152 6.96 15.88 2.87
CA PHE A 152 5.50 15.90 2.73
C PHE A 152 5.05 17.12 1.95
N ILE A 153 4.03 16.93 1.12
CA ILE A 153 3.35 17.98 0.37
C ILE A 153 1.87 17.63 0.26
N SER A 154 1.01 18.64 0.14
CA SER A 154 -0.42 18.41 -0.05
C SER A 154 -1.02 19.30 -1.13
N GLU A 155 -2.03 18.75 -1.83
CA GLU A 155 -2.71 19.45 -2.92
C GLU A 155 -3.45 20.70 -2.42
N ASP A 156 -3.98 20.69 -1.19
CA ASP A 156 -4.62 21.87 -0.57
C ASP A 156 -3.62 22.98 -0.20
N GLU A 157 -2.32 22.71 -0.21
CA GLU A 157 -1.24 23.69 -0.11
C GLU A 157 -0.59 23.97 -1.48
N GLY A 158 -1.14 23.46 -2.57
CA GLY A 158 -0.75 23.79 -3.94
C GLY A 158 0.40 22.94 -4.52
N GLY A 159 0.70 21.75 -3.97
CA GLY A 159 1.80 20.94 -4.46
C GLY A 159 1.48 19.44 -4.62
N PHE A 160 2.27 18.77 -5.44
CA PHE A 160 2.18 17.34 -5.72
C PHE A 160 3.47 16.62 -5.34
N VAL A 161 3.39 15.33 -5.04
CA VAL A 161 4.58 14.53 -4.68
C VAL A 161 5.66 14.56 -5.78
N THR A 162 5.26 14.71 -7.03
CA THR A 162 6.16 14.90 -8.18
C THR A 162 7.04 16.15 -8.05
N ASP A 163 6.55 17.20 -7.39
CA ASP A 163 7.34 18.42 -7.17
C ASP A 163 8.48 18.16 -6.17
N LEU A 164 8.18 17.37 -5.11
CA LEU A 164 9.24 16.90 -4.20
C LEU A 164 10.27 16.02 -4.91
N VAL A 165 9.82 15.12 -5.80
CA VAL A 165 10.73 14.24 -6.56
C VAL A 165 11.64 15.08 -7.46
N LYS A 166 11.12 16.11 -8.13
CA LYS A 166 11.91 17.04 -8.97
C LYS A 166 12.91 17.86 -8.15
N GLU A 167 12.49 18.37 -6.99
CA GLU A 167 13.32 19.20 -6.12
C GLU A 167 14.49 18.42 -5.50
N TYR A 168 14.26 17.13 -5.18
CA TYR A 168 15.22 16.29 -4.46
C TYR A 168 15.73 15.10 -5.27
N THR A 169 16.00 15.28 -6.56
CA THR A 169 16.48 14.22 -7.47
C THR A 169 17.77 13.54 -6.99
N GLU A 170 18.66 14.24 -6.31
CA GLU A 170 19.88 13.68 -5.74
C GLU A 170 19.61 12.58 -4.68
N GLU A 171 18.44 12.62 -4.02
CA GLU A 171 18.04 11.59 -3.05
C GLU A 171 17.68 10.25 -3.72
N LEU A 172 17.41 10.24 -5.04
CA LEU A 172 17.09 9.04 -5.80
C LEU A 172 18.33 8.32 -6.34
N LYS A 173 19.44 9.07 -6.43
CA LYS A 173 20.66 8.61 -7.08
C LYS A 173 21.17 7.30 -6.48
N ASP A 174 21.40 6.31 -7.34
CA ASP A 174 21.92 4.98 -7.03
C ASP A 174 21.07 4.14 -6.06
N ARG A 175 19.84 4.56 -5.74
CA ARG A 175 18.91 3.86 -4.83
C ARG A 175 17.80 3.15 -5.59
N GLN A 176 17.25 2.12 -4.99
CA GLN A 176 15.98 1.53 -5.43
C GLN A 176 14.83 2.45 -5.03
N VAL A 177 13.89 2.65 -5.95
CA VAL A 177 12.73 3.52 -5.78
C VAL A 177 11.46 2.67 -5.75
N PHE A 178 10.61 2.85 -4.75
CA PHE A 178 9.33 2.16 -4.62
C PHE A 178 8.19 3.17 -4.65
N ILE A 179 7.27 3.01 -5.60
CA ILE A 179 6.20 3.97 -5.86
C ILE A 179 4.86 3.31 -5.56
N CYS A 180 4.01 3.95 -4.75
CA CYS A 180 2.65 3.52 -4.49
C CYS A 180 1.69 4.69 -4.46
N GLY A 181 0.65 4.65 -5.29
CA GLY A 181 -0.38 5.70 -5.35
C GLY A 181 -1.25 5.60 -6.60
N PRO A 182 -2.05 6.65 -6.89
CA PRO A 182 -2.86 6.73 -8.09
C PRO A 182 -2.03 6.56 -9.36
N ILE A 183 -2.63 5.98 -10.41
CA ILE A 183 -1.92 5.69 -11.66
C ILE A 183 -1.36 6.97 -12.32
N GLU A 184 -2.11 8.07 -12.24
CA GLU A 184 -1.70 9.38 -12.76
C GLU A 184 -0.45 9.90 -12.04
N MET A 185 -0.37 9.69 -10.71
CA MET A 185 0.83 10.02 -9.94
C MET A 185 2.02 9.16 -10.38
N ILE A 186 1.81 7.85 -10.57
CA ILE A 186 2.86 6.93 -11.00
C ILE A 186 3.40 7.35 -12.37
N ARG A 187 2.52 7.69 -13.33
CA ARG A 187 2.90 8.23 -14.64
C ARG A 187 3.73 9.52 -14.51
N SER A 188 3.26 10.46 -13.70
CA SER A 188 3.95 11.72 -13.46
C SER A 188 5.31 11.53 -12.80
N VAL A 189 5.43 10.62 -11.82
CA VAL A 189 6.72 10.27 -11.23
C VAL A 189 7.64 9.63 -12.29
N LYS A 190 7.14 8.65 -13.07
CA LYS A 190 7.90 8.00 -14.14
C LYS A 190 8.46 9.01 -15.15
N SER A 191 7.71 10.06 -15.49
CA SER A 191 8.16 11.09 -16.46
C SER A 191 9.28 12.00 -15.92
N VAL A 192 9.52 11.97 -14.61
CA VAL A 192 10.59 12.76 -13.93
C VAL A 192 11.84 11.92 -13.74
N LEU A 193 11.70 10.60 -13.61
CA LEU A 193 12.84 9.69 -13.42
C LEU A 193 13.63 9.54 -14.72
N ASN A 194 14.95 9.49 -14.61
CA ASN A 194 15.82 9.12 -15.73
C ASN A 194 15.86 7.60 -15.94
N ASP A 195 16.46 7.15 -17.05
CA ASP A 195 16.48 5.72 -17.41
C ASP A 195 17.15 4.84 -16.33
N LYS A 196 18.21 5.30 -15.67
CA LYS A 196 18.90 4.56 -14.61
C LYS A 196 18.03 4.40 -13.37
N GLU A 197 17.26 5.41 -13.05
CA GLU A 197 16.31 5.40 -11.92
C GLU A 197 15.11 4.50 -12.25
N ILE A 198 14.59 4.54 -13.49
CA ILE A 198 13.52 3.66 -13.96
C ILE A 198 13.94 2.18 -13.87
N GLU A 199 15.19 1.86 -14.23
CA GLU A 199 15.73 0.50 -14.10
C GLU A 199 15.72 -0.04 -12.66
N LYS A 200 15.86 0.84 -11.67
CA LYS A 200 15.86 0.52 -10.23
C LYS A 200 14.52 0.80 -9.55
N ALA A 201 13.48 1.19 -10.32
CA ALA A 201 12.18 1.56 -9.77
C ALA A 201 11.20 0.38 -9.78
N TYR A 202 10.40 0.31 -8.73
CA TYR A 202 9.32 -0.66 -8.53
C TYR A 202 8.02 0.07 -8.23
N VAL A 203 6.91 -0.50 -8.67
CA VAL A 203 5.58 0.06 -8.46
C VAL A 203 4.65 -0.93 -7.79
N TYR A 204 3.91 -0.47 -6.78
CA TYR A 204 2.80 -1.20 -6.21
C TYR A 204 1.57 -0.98 -7.08
N MET A 205 1.11 -2.03 -7.73
CA MET A 205 -0.07 -1.99 -8.59
C MET A 205 -1.34 -2.32 -7.82
N GLU A 206 -2.36 -1.52 -8.04
CA GLU A 206 -3.70 -1.70 -7.46
C GLU A 206 -4.74 -1.88 -8.55
N LYS A 207 -5.61 -2.87 -8.41
CA LYS A 207 -6.82 -3.02 -9.23
C LYS A 207 -7.97 -3.56 -8.39
N ARG A 208 -9.19 -3.45 -8.91
CA ARG A 208 -10.34 -4.13 -8.32
C ARG A 208 -10.10 -5.63 -8.33
N MET A 209 -10.38 -6.29 -7.22
CA MET A 209 -10.19 -7.72 -7.06
C MET A 209 -11.51 -8.40 -6.69
N GLY A 210 -11.77 -9.54 -7.30
CA GLY A 210 -12.89 -10.40 -6.94
C GLY A 210 -12.47 -11.45 -5.93
N CYS A 211 -11.60 -12.39 -6.30
CA CYS A 211 -11.27 -13.57 -5.47
C CYS A 211 -9.99 -13.42 -4.63
N GLY A 212 -8.99 -12.66 -5.07
CA GLY A 212 -7.67 -12.59 -4.44
C GLY A 212 -6.77 -13.83 -4.64
N LEU A 213 -7.22 -14.84 -5.37
CA LEU A 213 -6.59 -16.18 -5.46
C LEU A 213 -6.19 -16.57 -6.90
N GLY A 214 -6.18 -15.63 -7.84
CA GLY A 214 -5.80 -15.88 -9.24
C GLY A 214 -6.92 -16.42 -10.13
N GLY A 215 -8.03 -16.92 -9.57
CA GLY A 215 -9.08 -17.60 -10.33
C GLY A 215 -9.92 -16.69 -11.23
N CYS A 216 -10.34 -15.52 -10.74
CA CYS A 216 -11.26 -14.63 -11.48
C CYS A 216 -10.55 -13.70 -12.49
N LYS A 217 -9.23 -13.58 -12.45
CA LYS A 217 -8.38 -12.73 -13.31
C LYS A 217 -8.74 -11.22 -13.32
N SER A 218 -9.63 -10.74 -12.46
CA SER A 218 -10.05 -9.32 -12.43
C SER A 218 -8.93 -8.35 -12.06
N CYS A 219 -7.87 -8.83 -11.42
CA CYS A 219 -6.71 -8.05 -11.02
C CYS A 219 -5.54 -8.09 -12.04
N ALA A 220 -5.81 -8.49 -13.29
CA ALA A 220 -4.78 -8.55 -14.32
C ALA A 220 -4.26 -7.14 -14.67
N VAL A 221 -2.94 -6.98 -14.72
CA VAL A 221 -2.23 -5.80 -15.22
C VAL A 221 -1.46 -6.17 -16.47
N LYS A 222 -1.42 -5.26 -17.42
CA LYS A 222 -0.65 -5.43 -18.65
C LYS A 222 0.82 -5.11 -18.36
N THR A 223 1.71 -5.98 -18.84
CA THR A 223 3.15 -5.81 -18.76
C THR A 223 3.78 -6.08 -20.11
N LEU A 224 5.06 -5.76 -20.30
CA LEU A 224 5.80 -6.06 -21.53
C LEU A 224 5.84 -7.57 -21.85
N GLN A 225 5.65 -8.42 -20.85
CA GLN A 225 5.64 -9.89 -20.97
C GLN A 225 4.22 -10.47 -21.04
N GLY A 226 3.19 -9.65 -21.26
CA GLY A 226 1.79 -10.05 -21.24
C GLY A 226 1.08 -9.67 -19.93
N TYR A 227 -0.02 -10.35 -19.63
CA TYR A 227 -0.81 -10.04 -18.42
C TYR A 227 -0.30 -10.79 -17.20
N LYS A 228 -0.10 -10.07 -16.10
CA LYS A 228 0.24 -10.63 -14.77
C LYS A 228 -0.88 -10.34 -13.77
N LEU A 229 -1.08 -11.25 -12.83
CA LEU A 229 -2.12 -11.11 -11.80
C LEU A 229 -1.54 -10.51 -10.52
N ILE A 230 -2.06 -9.36 -10.09
CA ILE A 230 -1.59 -8.69 -8.86
C ILE A 230 -1.67 -9.62 -7.64
N CYS A 231 -2.75 -10.40 -7.52
CA CYS A 231 -2.99 -11.21 -6.33
C CYS A 231 -2.08 -12.44 -6.17
N THR A 232 -1.38 -12.86 -7.24
CA THR A 232 -0.49 -14.05 -7.20
C THR A 232 0.94 -13.76 -7.65
N GLU A 233 1.13 -12.74 -8.52
CA GLU A 233 2.44 -12.42 -9.09
C GLU A 233 2.98 -11.06 -8.62
N GLY A 234 2.08 -10.17 -8.12
CA GLY A 234 2.38 -8.88 -7.53
C GLY A 234 2.16 -8.87 -6.02
N PRO A 235 1.92 -7.70 -5.44
CA PRO A 235 1.51 -6.43 -6.07
C PRO A 235 2.67 -5.55 -6.56
N VAL A 236 3.92 -5.91 -6.29
CA VAL A 236 5.09 -5.11 -6.63
C VAL A 236 5.70 -5.62 -7.93
N PHE A 237 5.86 -4.70 -8.89
CA PHE A 237 6.43 -5.00 -10.22
C PHE A 237 7.53 -4.00 -10.57
N PRO A 238 8.54 -4.37 -11.40
CA PRO A 238 9.46 -3.39 -11.96
C PRO A 238 8.71 -2.34 -12.77
N LEU A 239 9.00 -1.06 -12.52
CA LEU A 239 8.29 0.06 -13.18
C LEU A 239 8.44 0.02 -14.71
N LYS A 240 9.60 -0.41 -15.20
CA LYS A 240 9.88 -0.54 -16.63
C LYS A 240 9.02 -1.60 -17.34
N GLU A 241 8.52 -2.60 -16.62
CA GLU A 241 7.74 -3.70 -17.20
C GLU A 241 6.25 -3.41 -17.27
N VAL A 242 5.73 -2.49 -16.45
CA VAL A 242 4.29 -2.24 -16.34
C VAL A 242 3.84 -1.24 -17.40
N ASP A 243 2.80 -1.64 -18.16
CA ASP A 243 2.04 -0.73 -19.00
C ASP A 243 1.11 0.11 -18.09
N LEU A 244 1.35 1.39 -18.08
CA LEU A 244 0.60 2.35 -17.25
C LEU A 244 -0.58 3.00 -18.00
N ASP A 245 -0.84 2.61 -19.26
CA ASP A 245 -1.95 3.14 -20.08
C ASP A 245 -3.32 2.53 -19.73
#